data_9191f71d4b75a6b53a393849b4a630c2
#
_entry.id   9191f71d4b75a6b53a393849b4a630c2
#
_cell.length_a   1.000
_cell.length_b   1.000
_cell.length_c   1.000
_cell.angle_alpha   90.00
_cell.angle_beta   90.00
_cell.angle_gamma   90.00
#
_symmetry.space_group_name_H-M   'P 1'
#
loop_
_entity.id
_entity.type
_entity.pdbx_description
1 polymer ?
#
loop_
_entity_poly.entity_id
_entity_poly.type
_entity_poly.pdbx_seq_one_letter_code
_entity_poly.pdbx_strand_id
1 'polypeptide(L)'
;MGSIVNSVADVFGFGPASKQASAVKSAADTGAASARYAADLQKQMFDKQIELQAPFREAGLAGQNRLLEYLGIGGAPGAQGYGRYATAEFTPANFLANQDPGYAFRMSEGMKALERSAAARGGLLSGATLKGTQRYGQDLASQEYQNAFNRYQTQRTNTLNPYASLAGVAQTSANTLGQQAGAYGANVGNIAMAGGANAGNAQLALGNIRGQQFSNAANALGQGYDFYRRGGFNDLFGGGGFTDVGGEGGAANRALAEYM
;
A
#
# COMPACT_ATOMS: atom_id res chain seq x y z
N MET A 1 -23.52 15.69 53.21
CA MET A 1 -23.09 14.32 53.48
C MET A 1 -21.96 13.81 52.57
N GLY A 2 -21.73 14.40 51.41
CA GLY A 2 -20.63 13.98 50.50
C GLY A 2 -19.21 14.29 50.96
N SER A 3 -18.98 15.31 51.83
CA SER A 3 -17.65 15.70 52.26
C SER A 3 -17.01 14.78 53.27
N ILE A 4 -17.80 14.16 54.15
CA ILE A 4 -17.30 13.25 55.20
C ILE A 4 -16.88 11.88 54.60
N VAL A 5 -17.61 11.41 53.60
CA VAL A 5 -17.29 10.13 52.94
C VAL A 5 -15.97 10.21 52.16
N ASN A 6 -15.69 11.34 51.54
CA ASN A 6 -14.41 11.59 50.86
C ASN A 6 -13.23 11.68 51.86
N SER A 7 -13.44 12.29 53.01
CA SER A 7 -12.40 12.41 54.07
C SER A 7 -12.03 11.03 54.66
N VAL A 8 -13.00 10.15 54.85
CA VAL A 8 -12.75 8.78 55.32
C VAL A 8 -12.04 7.94 54.28
N ALA A 9 -12.44 8.04 53.01
CA ALA A 9 -11.76 7.37 51.90
C ALA A 9 -10.29 7.82 51.72
N ASP A 10 -10.01 9.11 51.94
CA ASP A 10 -8.66 9.67 51.89
C ASP A 10 -7.77 9.21 53.04
N VAL A 11 -8.35 9.05 54.27
CA VAL A 11 -7.64 8.56 55.45
C VAL A 11 -7.27 7.07 55.30
N PHE A 12 -8.13 6.25 54.65
CA PHE A 12 -7.83 4.84 54.37
C PHE A 12 -7.08 4.60 53.08
N GLY A 13 -6.59 5.65 52.40
CA GLY A 13 -5.77 5.52 51.17
C GLY A 13 -6.54 5.10 49.89
N PHE A 14 -7.89 5.10 49.92
CA PHE A 14 -8.71 4.74 48.78
C PHE A 14 -8.92 5.90 47.79
N GLY A 15 -8.84 7.17 48.28
CA GLY A 15 -9.05 8.36 47.45
C GLY A 15 -7.98 8.58 46.36
N PRO A 16 -6.68 8.53 46.68
CA PRO A 16 -5.61 8.67 45.68
C PRO A 16 -5.58 7.57 44.64
N ALA A 17 -5.84 6.31 45.07
CA ALA A 17 -5.80 5.16 44.19
C ALA A 17 -6.96 5.11 43.19
N SER A 18 -8.15 5.59 43.57
CA SER A 18 -9.29 5.70 42.64
C SER A 18 -9.03 6.77 41.56
N LYS A 19 -8.36 7.89 41.90
CA LYS A 19 -7.94 8.90 40.94
C LYS A 19 -6.85 8.42 40.01
N GLN A 20 -5.88 7.62 40.51
CA GLN A 20 -4.86 6.97 39.70
C GLN A 20 -5.48 5.96 38.74
N ALA A 21 -6.43 5.14 39.20
CA ALA A 21 -7.12 4.16 38.34
C ALA A 21 -7.92 4.85 37.24
N SER A 22 -8.61 5.95 37.54
CA SER A 22 -9.34 6.72 36.51
C SER A 22 -8.39 7.38 35.51
N ALA A 23 -7.25 7.93 35.95
CA ALA A 23 -6.23 8.52 35.08
C ALA A 23 -5.62 7.48 34.14
N VAL A 24 -5.28 6.29 34.65
CA VAL A 24 -4.76 5.18 33.82
C VAL A 24 -5.79 4.74 32.78
N LYS A 25 -7.06 4.62 33.16
CA LYS A 25 -8.14 4.30 32.23
C LYS A 25 -8.30 5.37 31.16
N SER A 26 -8.34 6.65 31.54
CA SER A 26 -8.46 7.74 30.57
C SER A 26 -7.27 7.80 29.60
N ALA A 27 -6.06 7.54 30.09
CA ALA A 27 -4.87 7.46 29.23
C ALA A 27 -4.95 6.30 28.23
N ALA A 28 -5.45 5.13 28.66
CA ALA A 28 -5.66 3.98 27.79
C ALA A 28 -6.74 4.25 26.73
N ASP A 29 -7.86 4.85 27.13
CA ASP A 29 -8.97 5.19 26.21
C ASP A 29 -8.50 6.25 25.17
N THR A 30 -7.74 7.25 25.61
CA THR A 30 -7.13 8.27 24.71
C THR A 30 -6.13 7.62 23.77
N GLY A 31 -5.28 6.73 24.26
CA GLY A 31 -4.33 5.99 23.42
C GLY A 31 -5.00 5.12 22.38
N ALA A 32 -6.07 4.42 22.74
CA ALA A 32 -6.86 3.62 21.82
C ALA A 32 -7.58 4.49 20.77
N ALA A 33 -8.14 5.63 21.17
CA ALA A 33 -8.77 6.58 20.24
C ALA A 33 -7.76 7.18 19.27
N SER A 34 -6.58 7.56 19.73
CA SER A 34 -5.50 8.08 18.90
C SER A 34 -5.00 7.03 17.90
N ALA A 35 -4.88 5.78 18.32
CA ALA A 35 -4.49 4.68 17.43
C ALA A 35 -5.52 4.44 16.32
N ARG A 36 -6.82 4.47 16.65
CA ARG A 36 -7.91 4.36 15.66
C ARG A 36 -7.87 5.53 14.68
N TYR A 37 -7.76 6.75 15.17
CA TYR A 37 -7.67 7.94 14.32
C TYR A 37 -6.47 7.87 13.37
N ALA A 38 -5.30 7.44 13.86
CA ALA A 38 -4.11 7.28 13.03
C ALA A 38 -4.29 6.20 11.95
N ALA A 39 -4.96 5.09 12.28
CA ALA A 39 -5.28 4.03 11.32
C ALA A 39 -6.28 4.52 10.25
N ASP A 40 -7.31 5.27 10.65
CA ASP A 40 -8.30 5.85 9.72
C ASP A 40 -7.65 6.88 8.79
N LEU A 41 -6.77 7.73 9.31
CA LEU A 41 -6.03 8.70 8.50
C LEU A 41 -5.12 7.98 7.47
N GLN A 42 -4.43 6.93 7.88
CA GLN A 42 -3.61 6.13 6.97
C GLN A 42 -4.45 5.45 5.88
N LYS A 43 -5.63 4.94 6.26
CA LYS A 43 -6.58 4.38 5.29
C LYS A 43 -7.00 5.43 4.26
N GLN A 44 -7.39 6.62 4.70
CA GLN A 44 -7.77 7.71 3.80
C GLN A 44 -6.63 8.11 2.85
N MET A 45 -5.40 8.18 3.35
CA MET A 45 -4.23 8.48 2.52
C MET A 45 -4.00 7.37 1.48
N PHE A 46 -4.12 6.11 1.86
CA PHE A 46 -3.98 4.97 0.95
C PHE A 46 -5.09 4.95 -0.11
N ASP A 47 -6.35 5.15 0.28
CA ASP A 47 -7.48 5.24 -0.64
C ASP A 47 -7.28 6.39 -1.65
N LYS A 48 -6.77 7.55 -1.19
CA LYS A 48 -6.46 8.67 -2.07
C LYS A 48 -5.33 8.36 -3.05
N GLN A 49 -4.33 7.60 -2.66
CA GLN A 49 -3.26 7.15 -3.55
C GLN A 49 -3.79 6.19 -4.62
N ILE A 50 -4.70 5.28 -4.25
CA ILE A 50 -5.38 4.39 -5.21
C ILE A 50 -6.16 5.22 -6.24
N GLU A 51 -6.90 6.22 -5.80
CA GLU A 51 -7.67 7.13 -6.65
C GLU A 51 -6.75 7.91 -7.62
N LEU A 52 -5.68 8.50 -7.11
CA LEU A 52 -4.72 9.25 -7.93
C LEU A 52 -4.00 8.38 -8.97
N GLN A 53 -3.82 7.10 -8.69
CA GLN A 53 -3.19 6.16 -9.59
C GLN A 53 -4.17 5.48 -10.58
N ALA A 54 -5.48 5.61 -10.36
CA ALA A 54 -6.49 4.98 -11.21
C ALA A 54 -6.35 5.36 -12.70
N PRO A 55 -6.18 6.64 -13.09
CA PRO A 55 -6.05 7.02 -14.50
C PRO A 55 -4.84 6.37 -15.18
N PHE A 56 -3.74 6.22 -14.47
CA PHE A 56 -2.52 5.59 -15.02
C PHE A 56 -2.70 4.08 -15.23
N ARG A 57 -3.39 3.41 -14.33
CA ARG A 57 -3.72 1.97 -14.47
C ARG A 57 -4.70 1.75 -15.62
N GLU A 58 -5.73 2.56 -15.72
CA GLU A 58 -6.73 2.45 -16.79
C GLU A 58 -6.12 2.71 -18.16
N ALA A 59 -5.34 3.80 -18.30
CA ALA A 59 -4.61 4.10 -19.54
C ALA A 59 -3.63 2.99 -19.90
N GLY A 60 -2.93 2.44 -18.90
CA GLY A 60 -2.00 1.37 -19.10
C GLY A 60 -2.65 0.05 -19.53
N LEU A 61 -3.79 -0.33 -18.93
CA LEU A 61 -4.58 -1.49 -19.36
C LEU A 61 -5.13 -1.30 -20.77
N ALA A 62 -5.62 -0.11 -21.11
CA ALA A 62 -6.08 0.21 -22.46
C ALA A 62 -4.91 0.10 -23.48
N GLY A 63 -3.74 0.62 -23.11
CA GLY A 63 -2.53 0.50 -23.91
C GLY A 63 -2.09 -0.96 -24.13
N GLN A 64 -2.11 -1.75 -23.05
CA GLN A 64 -1.79 -3.18 -23.11
C GLN A 64 -2.77 -3.94 -24.00
N ASN A 65 -4.06 -3.73 -23.83
CA ASN A 65 -5.08 -4.40 -24.66
C ASN A 65 -4.91 -4.04 -26.13
N ARG A 66 -4.64 -2.77 -26.45
CA ARG A 66 -4.41 -2.34 -27.83
C ARG A 66 -3.12 -2.91 -28.42
N LEU A 67 -2.06 -3.01 -27.60
CA LEU A 67 -0.82 -3.67 -27.99
C LEU A 67 -1.06 -5.15 -28.34
N LEU A 68 -1.79 -5.89 -27.48
CA LEU A 68 -2.13 -7.29 -27.70
C LEU A 68 -3.00 -7.48 -28.95
N GLU A 69 -3.97 -6.58 -29.19
CA GLU A 69 -4.76 -6.59 -30.44
C GLU A 69 -3.88 -6.44 -31.69
N TYR A 70 -2.97 -5.49 -31.72
CA TYR A 70 -2.05 -5.31 -32.85
C TYR A 70 -1.11 -6.51 -33.05
N LEU A 71 -0.74 -7.19 -31.96
CA LEU A 71 0.06 -8.41 -32.01
C LEU A 71 -0.77 -9.66 -32.33
N GLY A 72 -2.10 -9.58 -32.37
CA GLY A 72 -2.98 -10.76 -32.59
C GLY A 72 -3.01 -11.71 -31.40
N ILE A 73 -2.69 -11.22 -30.19
CA ILE A 73 -2.64 -12.01 -28.96
C ILE A 73 -3.78 -11.54 -28.04
N GLY A 74 -4.90 -12.23 -28.05
CA GLY A 74 -6.06 -11.83 -27.23
C GLY A 74 -6.86 -10.67 -27.84
N GLY A 75 -7.86 -10.17 -27.11
CA GLY A 75 -8.75 -9.09 -27.58
C GLY A 75 -9.82 -9.60 -28.57
N ALA A 76 -10.38 -8.68 -29.36
CA ALA A 76 -11.44 -8.99 -30.34
C ALA A 76 -10.83 -9.25 -31.73
N PRO A 77 -10.92 -10.48 -32.27
CA PRO A 77 -10.37 -10.78 -33.61
C PRO A 77 -10.94 -9.92 -34.76
N GLY A 78 -12.05 -9.22 -34.53
CA GLY A 78 -12.66 -8.30 -35.51
C GLY A 78 -12.30 -6.82 -35.30
N ALA A 79 -11.46 -6.49 -34.32
CA ALA A 79 -11.07 -5.12 -34.07
C ALA A 79 -10.20 -4.56 -35.19
N GLN A 80 -10.33 -3.28 -35.48
CA GLN A 80 -9.55 -2.62 -36.52
C GLN A 80 -8.04 -2.69 -36.21
N GLY A 81 -7.30 -3.32 -37.10
CA GLY A 81 -5.86 -3.52 -36.96
C GLY A 81 -5.45 -4.75 -36.15
N TYR A 82 -6.38 -5.63 -35.79
CA TYR A 82 -6.08 -6.87 -35.11
C TYR A 82 -5.07 -7.71 -35.90
N GLY A 83 -4.01 -8.15 -35.23
CA GLY A 83 -2.95 -8.94 -35.83
C GLY A 83 -2.11 -8.23 -36.90
N ARG A 84 -2.27 -6.92 -37.11
CA ARG A 84 -1.53 -6.17 -38.12
C ARG A 84 0.00 -6.31 -37.98
N TYR A 85 0.46 -6.50 -36.79
CA TYR A 85 1.88 -6.67 -36.46
C TYR A 85 2.17 -8.01 -35.78
N ALA A 86 1.29 -9.00 -35.98
CA ALA A 86 1.46 -10.35 -35.41
C ALA A 86 2.77 -11.01 -35.84
N THR A 87 3.20 -10.73 -37.08
CA THR A 87 4.51 -11.15 -37.60
C THR A 87 5.39 -9.93 -37.89
N ALA A 88 6.69 -10.12 -37.81
CA ALA A 88 7.65 -9.09 -38.22
C ALA A 88 7.91 -9.12 -39.74
N GLU A 89 7.21 -10.00 -40.49
CA GLU A 89 7.42 -10.20 -41.91
C GLU A 89 7.01 -8.97 -42.71
N PHE A 90 7.88 -8.58 -43.64
CA PHE A 90 7.62 -7.56 -44.65
C PHE A 90 7.05 -8.23 -45.88
N THR A 91 5.73 -8.29 -45.96
CA THR A 91 5.02 -8.93 -47.06
C THR A 91 4.96 -8.07 -48.30
N PRO A 92 4.67 -8.63 -49.52
CA PRO A 92 4.43 -7.83 -50.71
C PRO A 92 3.34 -6.78 -50.57
N ALA A 93 2.30 -7.07 -49.75
CA ALA A 93 1.26 -6.09 -49.43
C ALA A 93 1.81 -4.93 -48.59
N ASN A 94 2.68 -5.24 -47.62
CA ASN A 94 3.38 -4.19 -46.84
C ASN A 94 4.32 -3.36 -47.70
N PHE A 95 4.98 -3.96 -48.69
CA PHE A 95 5.79 -3.22 -49.66
C PHE A 95 4.94 -2.21 -50.45
N LEU A 96 3.85 -2.67 -51.05
CA LEU A 96 2.96 -1.79 -51.82
C LEU A 96 2.37 -0.66 -50.96
N ALA A 97 1.96 -0.97 -49.73
CA ALA A 97 1.40 0.03 -48.80
C ALA A 97 2.42 1.07 -48.34
N ASN A 98 3.70 0.76 -48.39
CA ASN A 98 4.80 1.64 -47.97
C ASN A 98 5.68 2.10 -49.11
N GLN A 99 5.29 1.85 -50.38
CA GLN A 99 5.99 2.33 -51.55
C GLN A 99 5.90 3.88 -51.64
N ASP A 100 7.00 4.51 -52.04
CA ASP A 100 7.01 5.94 -52.31
C ASP A 100 6.09 6.27 -53.49
N PRO A 101 5.13 7.20 -53.33
CA PRO A 101 4.27 7.65 -54.45
C PRO A 101 5.07 8.17 -55.67
N GLY A 102 6.25 8.71 -55.45
CA GLY A 102 7.14 9.18 -56.48
C GLY A 102 7.99 8.09 -57.17
N TYR A 103 7.92 6.83 -56.73
CA TYR A 103 8.75 5.76 -57.31
C TYR A 103 8.47 5.54 -58.78
N ALA A 104 7.20 5.39 -59.15
CA ALA A 104 6.80 5.17 -60.55
C ALA A 104 7.23 6.33 -61.46
N PHE A 105 7.13 7.58 -60.98
CA PHE A 105 7.60 8.74 -61.71
C PHE A 105 9.12 8.72 -61.93
N ARG A 106 9.91 8.49 -60.86
CA ARG A 106 11.38 8.40 -60.95
C ARG A 106 11.83 7.29 -61.93
N MET A 107 11.14 6.13 -61.86
CA MET A 107 11.41 5.01 -62.76
C MET A 107 11.19 5.38 -64.21
N SER A 108 10.04 6.02 -64.53
CA SER A 108 9.70 6.40 -65.90
C SER A 108 10.62 7.48 -66.44
N GLU A 109 10.91 8.52 -65.68
CA GLU A 109 11.79 9.62 -66.12
C GLU A 109 13.25 9.17 -66.26
N GLY A 110 13.73 8.31 -65.35
CA GLY A 110 15.06 7.74 -65.47
C GLY A 110 15.23 6.83 -66.68
N MET A 111 14.22 5.99 -66.99
CA MET A 111 14.24 5.20 -68.22
C MET A 111 14.23 6.07 -69.48
N LYS A 112 13.36 7.10 -69.54
CA LYS A 112 13.34 8.07 -70.66
C LYS A 112 14.67 8.76 -70.81
N ALA A 113 15.35 9.15 -69.75
CA ALA A 113 16.66 9.78 -69.78
C ALA A 113 17.72 8.86 -70.37
N LEU A 114 17.70 7.57 -70.01
CA LEU A 114 18.60 6.55 -70.56
C LEU A 114 18.35 6.35 -72.06
N GLU A 115 17.07 6.22 -72.46
CA GLU A 115 16.65 6.05 -73.83
C GLU A 115 17.11 7.25 -74.74
N ARG A 116 16.87 8.48 -74.28
CA ARG A 116 17.30 9.70 -74.93
C ARG A 116 18.81 9.75 -75.09
N SER A 117 19.56 9.39 -74.03
CA SER A 117 21.01 9.30 -74.05
C SER A 117 21.53 8.27 -75.06
N ALA A 118 20.86 7.10 -75.09
CA ALA A 118 21.18 6.02 -76.04
C ALA A 118 20.86 6.40 -77.49
N ALA A 119 19.74 7.08 -77.73
CA ALA A 119 19.35 7.59 -79.03
C ALA A 119 20.36 8.63 -79.61
N ALA A 120 20.80 9.54 -78.73
CA ALA A 120 21.79 10.56 -79.09
C ALA A 120 23.14 9.95 -79.51
N ARG A 121 23.46 8.76 -79.03
CA ARG A 121 24.68 8.02 -79.36
C ARG A 121 24.50 7.02 -80.52
N GLY A 122 23.32 6.94 -81.08
CA GLY A 122 22.99 6.01 -82.17
C GLY A 122 22.86 4.54 -81.74
N GLY A 123 22.77 4.27 -80.45
CA GLY A 123 22.78 2.92 -79.87
C GLY A 123 21.46 2.52 -79.20
N LEU A 124 20.30 3.01 -79.58
CA LEU A 124 18.99 2.75 -78.95
C LEU A 124 18.65 1.26 -78.85
N LEU A 125 19.00 0.47 -79.84
CA LEU A 125 18.78 -0.96 -79.89
C LEU A 125 20.01 -1.81 -79.48
N SER A 126 20.99 -1.17 -78.85
CA SER A 126 22.20 -1.87 -78.42
C SER A 126 21.99 -2.72 -77.18
N GLY A 127 22.69 -3.84 -77.09
CA GLY A 127 22.69 -4.68 -75.89
C GLY A 127 23.22 -3.96 -74.64
N ALA A 128 24.04 -2.90 -74.83
CA ALA A 128 24.53 -2.06 -73.75
C ALA A 128 23.43 -1.17 -73.17
N THR A 129 22.56 -0.61 -74.00
CA THR A 129 21.39 0.17 -73.59
C THR A 129 20.39 -0.69 -72.84
N LEU A 130 20.09 -1.87 -73.37
CA LEU A 130 19.18 -2.83 -72.71
C LEU A 130 19.71 -3.22 -71.32
N LYS A 131 20.99 -3.53 -71.16
CA LYS A 131 21.63 -3.81 -69.88
C LYS A 131 21.60 -2.63 -68.95
N GLY A 132 21.77 -1.42 -69.48
CA GLY A 132 21.73 -0.16 -68.69
C GLY A 132 20.35 0.10 -68.12
N THR A 133 19.29 -0.02 -68.91
CA THR A 133 17.90 0.14 -68.42
C THR A 133 17.51 -0.93 -67.43
N GLN A 134 17.92 -2.19 -67.66
CA GLN A 134 17.68 -3.28 -66.72
C GLN A 134 18.37 -3.03 -65.38
N ARG A 135 19.65 -2.65 -65.38
CA ARG A 135 20.39 -2.33 -64.13
C ARG A 135 19.75 -1.19 -63.40
N TYR A 136 19.44 -0.11 -64.11
CA TYR A 136 18.76 1.04 -63.50
C TYR A 136 17.45 0.64 -62.82
N GLY A 137 16.62 -0.18 -63.50
CA GLY A 137 15.38 -0.70 -62.91
C GLY A 137 15.61 -1.54 -61.67
N GLN A 138 16.60 -2.44 -61.70
CA GLN A 138 16.94 -3.32 -60.57
C GLN A 138 17.47 -2.50 -59.41
N ASP A 139 18.37 -1.52 -59.63
CA ASP A 139 18.97 -0.70 -58.60
C ASP A 139 17.90 0.17 -57.90
N LEU A 140 17.03 0.81 -58.71
CA LEU A 140 15.95 1.65 -58.19
C LEU A 140 14.91 0.81 -57.41
N ALA A 141 14.58 -0.40 -57.89
CA ALA A 141 13.68 -1.31 -57.22
C ALA A 141 14.28 -1.80 -55.89
N SER A 142 15.57 -2.13 -55.85
CA SER A 142 16.27 -2.52 -54.64
C SER A 142 16.32 -1.39 -53.60
N GLN A 143 16.61 -0.17 -54.03
CA GLN A 143 16.56 1.01 -53.15
C GLN A 143 15.15 1.23 -52.57
N GLU A 144 14.12 1.14 -53.44
CA GLU A 144 12.75 1.34 -53.00
C GLU A 144 12.29 0.26 -52.05
N TYR A 145 12.71 -0.99 -52.26
CA TYR A 145 12.43 -2.06 -51.32
C TYR A 145 13.00 -1.78 -49.92
N GLN A 146 14.26 -1.34 -49.89
CA GLN A 146 14.93 -0.96 -48.62
C GLN A 146 14.20 0.22 -47.94
N ASN A 147 13.84 1.24 -48.74
CA ASN A 147 13.13 2.41 -48.21
C ASN A 147 11.75 2.08 -47.72
N ALA A 148 11.00 1.25 -48.44
CA ALA A 148 9.68 0.78 -48.01
C ALA A 148 9.77 -0.09 -46.76
N PHE A 149 10.78 -0.94 -46.65
CA PHE A 149 11.04 -1.74 -45.43
C PHE A 149 11.34 -0.83 -44.25
N ASN A 150 12.20 0.16 -44.40
CA ASN A 150 12.53 1.11 -43.34
C ASN A 150 11.30 1.92 -42.90
N ARG A 151 10.46 2.37 -43.84
CA ARG A 151 9.19 3.05 -43.54
C ARG A 151 8.26 2.13 -42.76
N TYR A 152 8.13 0.87 -43.18
CA TYR A 152 7.32 -0.12 -42.48
C TYR A 152 7.81 -0.33 -41.03
N GLN A 153 9.11 -0.52 -40.81
CA GLN A 153 9.69 -0.68 -39.49
C GLN A 153 9.46 0.56 -38.62
N THR A 154 9.65 1.73 -39.17
CA THR A 154 9.40 3.00 -38.48
C THR A 154 7.91 3.13 -38.09
N GLN A 155 6.99 2.86 -39.01
CA GLN A 155 5.56 2.89 -38.71
C GLN A 155 5.17 1.88 -37.63
N ARG A 156 5.71 0.64 -37.72
CA ARG A 156 5.48 -0.40 -36.72
C ARG A 156 5.93 0.06 -35.35
N THR A 157 7.16 0.56 -35.24
CA THR A 157 7.73 1.07 -34.00
C THR A 157 6.93 2.26 -33.46
N ASN A 158 6.62 3.24 -34.30
CA ASN A 158 5.84 4.41 -33.90
C ASN A 158 4.41 4.07 -33.45
N THR A 159 3.85 2.99 -34.00
CA THR A 159 2.51 2.53 -33.59
C THR A 159 2.56 1.73 -32.28
N LEU A 160 3.54 0.84 -32.09
CA LEU A 160 3.59 -0.05 -30.93
C LEU A 160 4.18 0.59 -29.68
N ASN A 161 5.21 1.43 -29.84
CA ASN A 161 5.92 2.03 -28.70
C ASN A 161 5.02 2.84 -27.74
N PRO A 162 4.08 3.67 -28.19
CA PRO A 162 3.20 4.40 -27.28
C PRO A 162 2.38 3.45 -26.40
N TYR A 163 1.86 2.36 -26.96
CA TYR A 163 1.09 1.37 -26.23
C TYR A 163 1.95 0.55 -25.27
N ALA A 164 3.17 0.19 -25.69
CA ALA A 164 4.14 -0.46 -24.81
C ALA A 164 4.54 0.45 -23.64
N SER A 165 4.73 1.75 -23.89
CA SER A 165 5.01 2.74 -22.84
C SER A 165 3.84 2.87 -21.86
N LEU A 166 2.60 2.93 -22.34
CA LEU A 166 1.41 2.95 -21.49
C LEU A 166 1.28 1.68 -20.65
N ALA A 167 1.54 0.51 -21.21
CA ALA A 167 1.56 -0.76 -20.47
C ALA A 167 2.62 -0.73 -19.36
N GLY A 168 3.80 -0.17 -19.63
CA GLY A 168 4.86 0.04 -18.63
C GLY A 168 4.43 0.98 -17.49
N VAL A 169 3.67 2.03 -17.79
CA VAL A 169 3.11 2.94 -16.78
C VAL A 169 2.14 2.20 -15.86
N ALA A 170 1.27 1.34 -16.40
CA ALA A 170 0.38 0.52 -15.57
C ALA A 170 1.14 -0.40 -14.62
N GLN A 171 2.20 -1.05 -15.11
CA GLN A 171 3.03 -1.93 -14.29
C GLN A 171 3.74 -1.16 -13.18
N THR A 172 4.30 0.01 -13.51
CA THR A 172 4.94 0.89 -12.51
C THR A 172 3.93 1.34 -11.45
N SER A 173 2.73 1.75 -11.88
CA SER A 173 1.65 2.13 -10.97
C SER A 173 1.22 0.98 -10.06
N ALA A 174 1.08 -0.23 -10.59
CA ALA A 174 0.76 -1.42 -9.81
C ALA A 174 1.86 -1.77 -8.78
N ASN A 175 3.13 -1.69 -9.18
CA ASN A 175 4.26 -1.92 -8.28
C ASN A 175 4.31 -0.87 -7.15
N THR A 176 4.08 0.40 -7.49
CA THR A 176 4.01 1.49 -6.51
C THR A 176 2.89 1.25 -5.50
N LEU A 177 1.68 0.89 -5.97
CA LEU A 177 0.57 0.55 -5.09
C LEU A 177 0.86 -0.68 -4.22
N GLY A 178 1.54 -1.69 -4.76
CA GLY A 178 1.96 -2.87 -3.98
C GLY A 178 2.90 -2.52 -2.84
N GLN A 179 3.89 -1.67 -3.09
CA GLN A 179 4.81 -1.18 -2.06
C GLN A 179 4.08 -0.34 -1.01
N GLN A 180 3.20 0.55 -1.44
CA GLN A 180 2.40 1.40 -0.54
C GLN A 180 1.42 0.56 0.29
N ALA A 181 0.81 -0.48 -0.28
CA ALA A 181 -0.03 -1.41 0.46
C ALA A 181 0.75 -2.17 1.54
N GLY A 182 1.98 -2.59 1.23
CA GLY A 182 2.89 -3.19 2.22
C GLY A 182 3.23 -2.23 3.36
N ALA A 183 3.59 -0.99 3.03
CA ALA A 183 3.88 0.05 4.02
C ALA A 183 2.64 0.40 4.87
N TYR A 184 1.46 0.50 4.24
CA TYR A 184 0.19 0.70 4.94
C TYR A 184 -0.08 -0.44 5.93
N GLY A 185 0.04 -1.70 5.49
CA GLY A 185 -0.16 -2.87 6.35
C GLY A 185 0.79 -2.89 7.54
N ALA A 186 2.07 -2.61 7.33
CA ALA A 186 3.07 -2.53 8.40
C ALA A 186 2.76 -1.40 9.40
N ASN A 187 2.40 -0.22 8.91
CA ASN A 187 2.07 0.93 9.76
C ASN A 187 0.81 0.69 10.59
N VAL A 188 -0.26 0.17 9.98
CA VAL A 188 -1.49 -0.19 10.71
C VAL A 188 -1.21 -1.29 11.71
N GLY A 189 -0.40 -2.29 11.38
CA GLY A 189 0.05 -3.34 12.30
C GLY A 189 0.79 -2.76 13.50
N ASN A 190 1.72 -1.84 13.30
CA ASN A 190 2.47 -1.17 14.35
C ASN A 190 1.55 -0.32 15.26
N ILE A 191 0.60 0.41 14.67
CA ILE A 191 -0.41 1.19 15.42
C ILE A 191 -1.28 0.26 16.28
N ALA A 192 -1.73 -0.87 15.73
CA ALA A 192 -2.53 -1.84 16.45
C ALA A 192 -1.75 -2.48 17.62
N MET A 193 -0.48 -2.86 17.38
CA MET A 193 0.40 -3.38 18.44
C MET A 193 0.65 -2.36 19.55
N ALA A 194 0.95 -1.10 19.20
CA ALA A 194 1.15 -0.03 20.16
C ALA A 194 -0.13 0.25 20.97
N GLY A 195 -1.29 0.26 20.32
CA GLY A 195 -2.59 0.38 20.98
C GLY A 195 -2.88 -0.77 21.94
N GLY A 196 -2.59 -2.01 21.51
CA GLY A 196 -2.71 -3.22 22.34
C GLY A 196 -1.76 -3.22 23.54
N ALA A 197 -0.49 -2.84 23.33
CA ALA A 197 0.49 -2.73 24.41
C ALA A 197 0.08 -1.67 25.45
N ASN A 198 -0.41 -0.51 25.00
CA ASN A 198 -0.90 0.53 25.90
C ASN A 198 -2.10 0.07 26.72
N ALA A 199 -3.05 -0.65 26.11
CA ALA A 199 -4.18 -1.23 26.82
C ALA A 199 -3.74 -2.32 27.81
N GLY A 200 -2.79 -3.18 27.44
CA GLY A 200 -2.21 -4.19 28.32
C GLY A 200 -1.50 -3.58 29.53
N ASN A 201 -0.66 -2.58 29.30
CA ASN A 201 0.04 -1.86 30.37
C ASN A 201 -0.94 -1.14 31.32
N ALA A 202 -2.02 -0.58 30.77
CA ALA A 202 -3.06 0.03 31.60
C ALA A 202 -3.78 -1.00 32.49
N GLN A 203 -4.07 -2.20 31.98
CA GLN A 203 -4.66 -3.27 32.77
C GLN A 203 -3.72 -3.76 33.87
N LEU A 204 -2.43 -3.92 33.59
CA LEU A 204 -1.41 -4.26 34.59
C LEU A 204 -1.30 -3.17 35.67
N ALA A 205 -1.30 -1.91 35.28
CA ALA A 205 -1.28 -0.79 36.22
C ALA A 205 -2.53 -0.77 37.11
N LEU A 206 -3.71 -1.01 36.54
CA LEU A 206 -4.96 -1.13 37.29
C LEU A 206 -4.93 -2.33 38.26
N GLY A 207 -4.36 -3.46 37.84
CA GLY A 207 -4.15 -4.65 38.71
C GLY A 207 -3.24 -4.30 39.91
N ASN A 208 -2.13 -3.63 39.66
CA ASN A 208 -1.19 -3.20 40.70
C ASN A 208 -1.83 -2.19 41.66
N ILE A 209 -2.59 -1.21 41.15
CA ILE A 209 -3.31 -0.25 42.01
C ILE A 209 -4.32 -0.96 42.90
N ARG A 210 -5.08 -1.93 42.38
CA ARG A 210 -6.02 -2.72 43.17
C ARG A 210 -5.31 -3.56 44.22
N GLY A 211 -4.20 -4.21 43.84
CA GLY A 211 -3.37 -4.99 44.79
C GLY A 211 -2.84 -4.14 45.93
N GLN A 212 -2.33 -2.92 45.62
CA GLN A 212 -1.88 -1.97 46.64
C GLN A 212 -3.04 -1.49 47.55
N GLN A 213 -4.23 -1.24 46.98
CA GLN A 213 -5.40 -0.88 47.77
C GLN A 213 -5.76 -2.00 48.76
N PHE A 214 -5.76 -3.23 48.31
CA PHE A 214 -6.06 -4.39 49.17
C PHE A 214 -5.02 -4.58 50.29
N SER A 215 -3.73 -4.46 49.96
CA SER A 215 -2.65 -4.54 50.96
C SER A 215 -2.72 -3.41 51.97
N ASN A 216 -3.00 -2.19 51.53
CA ASN A 216 -3.15 -1.03 52.42
C ASN A 216 -4.37 -1.18 53.33
N ALA A 217 -5.49 -1.68 52.83
CA ALA A 217 -6.67 -1.99 53.62
C ALA A 217 -6.40 -3.08 54.66
N ALA A 218 -5.71 -4.15 54.27
CA ALA A 218 -5.33 -5.23 55.17
C ALA A 218 -4.39 -4.74 56.29
N ASN A 219 -3.41 -3.89 55.92
CA ASN A 219 -2.49 -3.27 56.88
C ASN A 219 -3.21 -2.30 57.87
N ALA A 220 -4.14 -1.50 57.33
CA ALA A 220 -4.94 -0.62 58.15
C ALA A 220 -5.83 -1.37 59.17
N LEU A 221 -6.45 -2.47 58.72
CA LEU A 221 -7.22 -3.36 59.58
C LEU A 221 -6.33 -4.06 60.64
N GLY A 222 -5.14 -4.51 60.24
CA GLY A 222 -4.14 -5.08 61.14
C GLY A 222 -3.68 -4.08 62.22
N GLN A 223 -3.38 -2.85 61.83
CA GLN A 223 -3.00 -1.77 62.76
C GLN A 223 -4.17 -1.39 63.68
N GLY A 224 -5.39 -1.33 63.18
CA GLY A 224 -6.59 -1.09 63.98
C GLY A 224 -6.84 -2.19 65.03
N TYR A 225 -6.61 -3.43 64.64
CA TYR A 225 -6.71 -4.59 65.55
C TYR A 225 -5.62 -4.58 66.62
N ASP A 226 -4.38 -4.25 66.26
CA ASP A 226 -3.26 -4.11 67.19
C ASP A 226 -3.46 -2.95 68.17
N PHE A 227 -4.01 -1.83 67.68
CA PHE A 227 -4.39 -0.67 68.52
C PHE A 227 -5.49 -1.08 69.51
N TYR A 228 -6.53 -1.79 69.09
CA TYR A 228 -7.58 -2.30 69.94
C TYR A 228 -7.04 -3.29 70.99
N ARG A 229 -6.17 -4.23 70.56
CA ARG A 229 -5.58 -5.27 71.44
C ARG A 229 -4.63 -4.65 72.48
N ARG A 230 -3.96 -3.55 72.18
CA ARG A 230 -3.07 -2.83 73.13
C ARG A 230 -3.81 -1.88 74.08
N GLY A 231 -5.13 -1.86 74.07
CA GLY A 231 -5.93 -1.03 74.96
C GLY A 231 -5.98 0.47 74.56
N GLY A 232 -5.64 0.78 73.30
CA GLY A 232 -5.55 2.15 72.79
C GLY A 232 -6.85 2.94 72.88
N PHE A 233 -7.98 2.33 72.99
CA PHE A 233 -9.24 3.03 73.31
C PHE A 233 -9.30 3.52 74.79
N ASN A 234 -8.67 2.83 75.73
CA ASN A 234 -8.60 3.24 77.11
C ASN A 234 -7.70 4.47 77.30
N ASP A 235 -6.62 4.55 76.51
CA ASP A 235 -5.68 5.70 76.54
C ASP A 235 -6.28 6.95 75.89
N LEU A 236 -7.19 6.80 74.90
CA LEU A 236 -7.74 7.95 74.17
C LEU A 236 -8.93 8.60 74.87
N PHE A 237 -9.67 7.85 75.67
CA PHE A 237 -10.89 8.35 76.37
C PHE A 237 -10.76 8.35 77.89
N GLY A 238 -9.58 8.48 78.41
CA GLY A 238 -9.16 8.83 79.76
C GLY A 238 -10.19 8.56 80.87
N GLY A 239 -10.13 7.38 81.53
CA GLY A 239 -10.57 7.26 82.92
C GLY A 239 -12.07 7.11 83.15
N GLY A 240 -12.59 5.92 82.93
CA GLY A 240 -13.88 5.48 83.43
C GLY A 240 -13.99 3.97 83.29
N GLY A 241 -13.81 3.24 84.43
CA GLY A 241 -13.64 1.83 84.45
C GLY A 241 -14.68 1.03 83.68
N PHE A 242 -14.20 0.24 82.75
CA PHE A 242 -14.88 -1.00 82.35
C PHE A 242 -14.04 -2.14 82.81
N THR A 243 -14.46 -2.71 83.92
CA THR A 243 -13.90 -3.93 84.47
C THR A 243 -14.12 -5.07 83.51
N ASP A 244 -13.05 -5.74 83.26
CA ASP A 244 -12.85 -7.12 82.92
C ASP A 244 -14.12 -7.90 82.56
N VAL A 245 -14.35 -8.13 81.29
CA VAL A 245 -15.09 -9.30 80.84
C VAL A 245 -14.06 -10.31 80.33
N GLY A 246 -13.51 -10.99 81.32
CA GLY A 246 -12.64 -12.08 81.04
C GLY A 246 -13.36 -13.20 80.31
N GLY A 247 -12.59 -13.80 79.46
CA GLY A 247 -12.85 -15.15 79.06
C GLY A 247 -13.24 -15.40 77.62
N GLU A 248 -12.48 -16.21 77.01
CA GLU A 248 -12.77 -17.05 75.85
C GLU A 248 -12.51 -16.39 74.40
N GLY A 249 -11.27 -15.95 74.20
CA GLY A 249 -10.71 -15.73 72.88
C GLY A 249 -9.92 -16.95 72.32
N GLY A 250 -10.05 -18.12 72.89
CA GLY A 250 -9.25 -19.29 72.50
C GLY A 250 -9.77 -20.09 71.28
N ALA A 251 -11.01 -19.84 70.85
CA ALA A 251 -11.63 -20.68 69.80
C ALA A 251 -11.56 -20.12 68.40
N ALA A 252 -11.45 -18.80 68.24
CA ALA A 252 -11.43 -18.19 66.93
C ALA A 252 -10.03 -18.25 66.20
N ASN A 253 -8.94 -18.40 66.96
CA ASN A 253 -7.59 -18.53 66.39
C ASN A 253 -7.22 -19.96 65.92
N ARG A 254 -8.03 -21.01 66.26
CA ARG A 254 -7.79 -22.34 65.72
C ARG A 254 -8.46 -22.59 64.36
N ALA A 255 -9.49 -21.86 64.02
CA ALA A 255 -10.20 -22.05 62.75
C ALA A 255 -9.47 -21.40 61.52
N LEU A 256 -8.53 -20.48 61.75
CA LEU A 256 -7.75 -19.84 60.65
C LEU A 256 -6.41 -20.52 60.37
N ALA A 257 -5.96 -21.46 61.24
CA ALA A 257 -4.72 -22.21 61.03
C ALA A 257 -4.91 -23.50 60.22
N GLU A 258 -6.14 -23.94 59.95
CA GLU A 258 -6.44 -25.10 59.11
C GLU A 258 -6.74 -24.77 57.63
N TYR A 259 -6.68 -23.48 57.24
CA TYR A 259 -6.90 -23.05 55.84
C TYR A 259 -5.72 -22.31 55.23
N MET A 260 -4.49 -22.51 55.73
CA MET A 260 -3.27 -22.09 55.03
C MET A 260 -2.38 -23.28 54.68
#